data_f78c99742b4a5469824b66aa698c6bf1
#
_entry.id   f78c99742b4a5469824b66aa698c6bf1
#
_cell.length_a   1.000
_cell.length_b   1.000
_cell.length_c   1.000
_cell.angle_alpha   90.00
_cell.angle_beta   90.00
_cell.angle_gamma   90.00
#
_symmetry.space_group_name_H-M   'P 1'
#
loop_
_entity.id
_entity.type
_entity.pdbx_description
1 polymer ?
#
loop_
_entity_poly.entity_id
_entity_poly.type
_entity_poly.pdbx_seq_one_letter_code
_entity_poly.pdbx_strand_id
1 'polypeptide(L)'
;VELKDDLIHIVGLAVFNDGKMVTIFSKQEGKLIQIMRDQEKLSVFALTLAEKEKVAMEFVKSKSKIKTNHNFESPKFKINLKFEGTLSEYEGDKDLANKDDIETLEKEISKKIEEDTMKLIEKCRDLSIEPIGMFETLRMRYKGDWPEGLTEELLAKAEFEITVETKLMSVGALK
;
A
#
# COMPACT_ATOMS: atom_id res chain seq x y z
N VAL A 1 -12.30 4.78 -14.94
CA VAL A 1 -12.08 4.10 -16.24
C VAL A 1 -12.16 5.15 -17.32
N GLU A 2 -11.17 5.23 -18.17
CA GLU A 2 -11.14 6.12 -19.32
C GLU A 2 -11.08 5.31 -20.63
N LEU A 3 -11.75 5.78 -21.67
CA LEU A 3 -11.62 5.24 -23.01
C LEU A 3 -10.56 6.05 -23.77
N LYS A 4 -9.51 5.36 -24.22
CA LYS A 4 -8.44 5.97 -25.00
C LYS A 4 -8.01 5.00 -26.08
N ASP A 5 -7.95 5.46 -27.33
CA ASP A 5 -7.57 4.65 -28.49
C ASP A 5 -8.37 3.33 -28.60
N ASP A 6 -9.70 3.39 -28.36
CA ASP A 6 -10.65 2.26 -28.29
C ASP A 6 -10.31 1.19 -27.20
N LEU A 7 -9.43 1.52 -26.26
CA LEU A 7 -9.08 0.67 -25.13
C LEU A 7 -9.62 1.24 -23.82
N ILE A 8 -10.04 0.33 -22.93
CA ILE A 8 -10.48 0.67 -21.59
C ILE A 8 -9.26 0.75 -20.66
N HIS A 9 -9.00 1.94 -20.12
CA HIS A 9 -7.95 2.16 -19.16
C HIS A 9 -8.51 2.28 -17.74
N ILE A 10 -7.97 1.48 -16.80
CA ILE A 10 -8.25 1.63 -15.38
C ILE A 10 -7.33 2.72 -14.84
N VAL A 11 -7.90 3.86 -14.46
CA VAL A 11 -7.14 5.03 -13.99
C VAL A 11 -7.00 5.08 -12.46
N GLY A 12 -7.85 4.35 -11.74
CA GLY A 12 -7.82 4.36 -10.28
C GLY A 12 -8.98 3.61 -9.64
N LEU A 13 -9.10 3.74 -8.32
CA LEU A 13 -10.13 3.17 -7.47
C LEU A 13 -11.05 4.28 -6.96
N ALA A 14 -12.32 4.28 -7.35
CA ALA A 14 -13.31 5.21 -6.82
C ALA A 14 -13.84 4.69 -5.47
N VAL A 15 -13.90 5.58 -4.48
CA VAL A 15 -14.44 5.28 -3.15
C VAL A 15 -15.75 6.03 -2.97
N PHE A 16 -16.75 5.30 -2.53
CA PHE A 16 -18.08 5.81 -2.26
C PHE A 16 -18.39 5.70 -0.77
N ASN A 17 -19.03 6.70 -0.23
CA ASN A 17 -19.66 6.69 1.10
C ASN A 17 -21.09 7.16 0.95
N ASP A 18 -22.07 6.41 1.48
CA ASP A 18 -23.51 6.68 1.39
C ASP A 18 -24.00 7.00 -0.04
N GLY A 19 -23.48 6.23 -1.04
CA GLY A 19 -23.84 6.40 -2.44
C GLY A 19 -23.21 7.61 -3.13
N LYS A 20 -22.39 8.41 -2.46
CA LYS A 20 -21.67 9.54 -3.03
C LYS A 20 -20.21 9.20 -3.19
N MET A 21 -19.64 9.56 -4.35
CA MET A 21 -18.21 9.42 -4.57
C MET A 21 -17.45 10.44 -3.72
N VAL A 22 -16.56 9.94 -2.84
CA VAL A 22 -15.74 10.75 -1.94
C VAL A 22 -14.42 11.12 -2.60
N THR A 23 -13.78 10.15 -3.25
CA THR A 23 -12.47 10.35 -3.89
C THR A 23 -12.19 9.29 -4.94
N ILE A 24 -11.16 9.57 -5.73
CA ILE A 24 -10.54 8.57 -6.61
C ILE A 24 -9.08 8.40 -6.14
N PHE A 25 -8.73 7.20 -5.74
CA PHE A 25 -7.34 6.83 -5.53
C PHE A 25 -6.67 6.51 -6.86
N SER A 26 -5.43 6.92 -7.03
CA SER A 26 -4.60 6.55 -8.17
C SER A 26 -4.44 5.03 -8.27
N LYS A 27 -3.96 4.55 -9.40
CA LYS A 27 -3.65 3.13 -9.63
C LYS A 27 -2.69 2.58 -8.56
N GLN A 28 -1.70 3.37 -8.16
CA GLN A 28 -0.70 3.00 -7.15
C GLN A 28 -1.32 2.93 -5.74
N GLU A 29 -2.10 3.95 -5.35
CA GLU A 29 -2.82 3.95 -4.08
C GLU A 29 -3.81 2.79 -3.98
N GLY A 30 -4.52 2.49 -5.07
CA GLY A 30 -5.44 1.34 -5.15
C GLY A 30 -4.72 0.01 -4.96
N LYS A 31 -3.52 -0.16 -5.50
CA LYS A 31 -2.69 -1.35 -5.27
C LYS A 31 -2.26 -1.47 -3.80
N LEU A 32 -1.84 -0.37 -3.17
CA LEU A 32 -1.48 -0.37 -1.74
C LEU A 32 -2.67 -0.75 -0.85
N ILE A 33 -3.88 -0.26 -1.16
CA ILE A 33 -5.11 -0.67 -0.46
C ILE A 33 -5.33 -2.18 -0.60
N GLN A 34 -5.22 -2.72 -1.83
CA GLN A 34 -5.38 -4.16 -2.07
C GLN A 34 -4.36 -4.99 -1.29
N ILE A 35 -3.09 -4.55 -1.25
CA ILE A 35 -2.03 -5.20 -0.49
C ILE A 35 -2.35 -5.20 1.01
N MET A 36 -2.73 -4.04 1.56
CA MET A 36 -3.08 -3.94 2.98
C MET A 36 -4.31 -4.80 3.35
N ARG A 37 -5.19 -5.07 2.38
CA ARG A 37 -6.32 -6.03 2.53
C ARG A 37 -5.93 -7.49 2.31
N ASP A 38 -4.62 -7.77 2.24
CA ASP A 38 -4.07 -9.13 2.02
C ASP A 38 -4.51 -9.79 0.70
N GLN A 39 -4.71 -9.00 -0.35
CA GLN A 39 -4.96 -9.50 -1.69
C GLN A 39 -3.61 -9.84 -2.36
N GLU A 40 -3.27 -11.11 -2.35
CA GLU A 40 -1.91 -11.66 -2.45
C GLU A 40 -1.18 -11.49 -3.79
N LYS A 41 -1.86 -11.13 -4.89
CA LYS A 41 -1.22 -11.17 -6.22
C LYS A 41 -1.39 -9.88 -7.00
N LEU A 42 -0.25 -9.21 -7.23
CA LEU A 42 -0.16 -8.12 -8.18
C LEU A 42 0.62 -8.59 -9.42
N SER A 43 0.12 -8.28 -10.61
CA SER A 43 0.81 -8.60 -11.85
C SER A 43 2.09 -7.79 -12.03
N VAL A 44 2.02 -6.49 -11.78
CA VAL A 44 3.14 -5.54 -11.87
C VAL A 44 3.02 -4.50 -10.75
N PHE A 45 4.15 -4.18 -10.12
CA PHE A 45 4.26 -3.12 -9.14
C PHE A 45 5.43 -2.19 -9.53
N ALA A 46 5.10 -1.00 -10.06
CA ALA A 46 6.09 -0.02 -10.51
C ALA A 46 6.18 1.14 -9.52
N LEU A 47 7.40 1.61 -9.25
CA LEU A 47 7.72 2.71 -8.35
C LEU A 47 8.71 3.66 -9.00
N THR A 48 8.60 4.93 -8.63
CA THR A 48 9.67 5.90 -8.85
C THR A 48 10.35 6.14 -7.51
N LEU A 49 11.62 5.75 -7.43
CA LEU A 49 12.49 6.01 -6.28
C LEU A 49 13.01 7.46 -6.33
N ALA A 50 14.09 7.79 -5.60
CA ALA A 50 14.66 9.12 -5.60
C ALA A 50 15.16 9.52 -7.00
N GLU A 51 15.12 10.81 -7.32
CA GLU A 51 15.79 11.48 -8.45
C GLU A 51 15.66 10.87 -9.86
N LYS A 52 14.52 10.25 -10.20
CA LYS A 52 14.22 9.60 -11.49
C LYS A 52 14.54 8.10 -11.56
N GLU A 53 15.10 7.50 -10.54
CA GLU A 53 15.30 6.06 -10.50
C GLU A 53 13.93 5.35 -10.52
N LYS A 54 13.71 4.45 -11.46
CA LYS A 54 12.44 3.74 -11.60
C LYS A 54 12.67 2.24 -11.53
N VAL A 55 11.74 1.57 -10.89
CA VAL A 55 11.72 0.11 -10.78
C VAL A 55 10.34 -0.42 -11.14
N ALA A 56 10.31 -1.55 -11.83
CA ALA A 56 9.11 -2.37 -11.97
C ALA A 56 9.40 -3.79 -11.51
N MET A 57 8.52 -4.31 -10.66
CA MET A 57 8.52 -5.69 -10.22
C MET A 57 7.34 -6.42 -10.81
N GLU A 58 7.56 -7.62 -11.31
CA GLU A 58 6.53 -8.54 -11.82
C GLU A 58 6.34 -9.73 -10.90
N PHE A 59 5.20 -10.40 -11.02
CA PHE A 59 4.85 -11.59 -10.23
C PHE A 59 4.96 -11.35 -8.72
N VAL A 60 4.53 -10.17 -8.30
CA VAL A 60 4.66 -9.76 -6.90
C VAL A 60 3.71 -10.57 -6.03
N LYS A 61 4.29 -11.29 -5.07
CA LYS A 61 3.57 -11.80 -3.92
C LYS A 61 3.64 -10.77 -2.81
N SER A 62 2.53 -10.50 -2.18
CA SER A 62 2.48 -9.62 -1.02
C SER A 62 1.82 -10.31 0.16
N LYS A 63 2.27 -9.98 1.36
CA LYS A 63 1.62 -10.36 2.61
C LYS A 63 1.47 -9.12 3.47
N SER A 64 0.29 -8.96 4.04
CA SER A 64 -0.01 -7.91 4.99
C SER A 64 -0.31 -8.51 6.36
N LYS A 65 0.19 -7.85 7.39
CA LYS A 65 -0.16 -8.18 8.76
C LYS A 65 -0.38 -6.91 9.55
N ILE A 66 -1.63 -6.64 9.86
CA ILE A 66 -2.03 -5.48 10.66
C ILE A 66 -2.35 -5.96 12.07
N LYS A 67 -1.72 -5.33 13.07
CA LYS A 67 -1.97 -5.56 14.48
C LYS A 67 -2.37 -4.25 15.14
N THR A 68 -3.22 -4.33 16.16
CA THR A 68 -3.60 -3.18 16.98
C THR A 68 -3.40 -3.48 18.47
N ASN A 69 -3.20 -2.42 19.25
CA ASN A 69 -3.15 -2.48 20.72
C ASN A 69 -4.54 -2.65 21.35
N HIS A 70 -5.60 -2.65 20.56
CA HIS A 70 -7.01 -2.71 20.99
C HIS A 70 -7.43 -1.62 22.00
N ASN A 71 -6.76 -0.48 21.99
CA ASN A 71 -7.11 0.66 22.82
C ASN A 71 -7.96 1.66 22.03
N PHE A 72 -9.18 1.95 22.49
CA PHE A 72 -10.10 2.87 21.84
C PHE A 72 -9.78 4.34 22.12
N GLU A 73 -9.07 4.66 23.20
CA GLU A 73 -8.68 6.04 23.50
C GLU A 73 -7.45 6.47 22.69
N SER A 74 -6.50 5.55 22.52
CA SER A 74 -5.26 5.77 21.77
C SER A 74 -4.94 4.55 20.91
N PRO A 75 -5.65 4.36 19.79
CA PRO A 75 -5.44 3.22 18.92
C PRO A 75 -4.08 3.30 18.23
N LYS A 76 -3.34 2.19 18.28
CA LYS A 76 -2.05 2.05 17.61
C LYS A 76 -2.08 0.85 16.69
N PHE A 77 -1.66 1.06 15.45
CA PHE A 77 -1.59 0.03 14.43
C PHE A 77 -0.14 -0.21 14.00
N LYS A 78 0.26 -1.48 13.99
CA LYS A 78 1.51 -1.94 13.39
C LYS A 78 1.19 -2.66 12.10
N ILE A 79 1.63 -2.09 10.98
CA ILE A 79 1.41 -2.59 9.64
C ILE A 79 2.73 -3.16 9.13
N ASN A 80 2.78 -4.48 8.93
CA ASN A 80 3.95 -5.14 8.36
C ASN A 80 3.59 -5.64 6.97
N LEU A 81 4.29 -5.14 5.96
CA LEU A 81 4.11 -5.52 4.57
C LEU A 81 5.36 -6.26 4.08
N LYS A 82 5.16 -7.37 3.39
CA LYS A 82 6.24 -8.11 2.73
C LYS A 82 5.94 -8.22 1.24
N PHE A 83 6.99 -8.03 0.44
CA PHE A 83 6.93 -8.11 -1.02
C PHE A 83 8.02 -9.05 -1.52
N GLU A 84 7.64 -9.96 -2.43
CA GLU A 84 8.57 -10.80 -3.16
C GLU A 84 8.22 -10.70 -4.65
N GLY A 85 9.19 -10.40 -5.50
CA GLY A 85 8.95 -10.24 -6.93
C GLY A 85 10.23 -10.34 -7.74
N THR A 86 10.07 -10.38 -9.07
CA THR A 86 11.16 -10.33 -10.04
C THR A 86 11.29 -8.89 -10.54
N LEU A 87 12.49 -8.35 -10.53
CA LEU A 87 12.77 -7.05 -11.13
C LEU A 87 12.69 -7.19 -12.65
N SER A 88 11.71 -6.54 -13.28
CA SER A 88 11.48 -6.59 -14.73
C SER A 88 12.02 -5.36 -15.47
N GLU A 89 12.03 -4.20 -14.79
CA GLU A 89 12.58 -2.97 -15.31
C GLU A 89 13.32 -2.22 -14.22
N TYR A 90 14.45 -1.65 -14.58
CA TYR A 90 15.26 -0.80 -13.71
C TYR A 90 15.91 0.33 -14.53
N GLU A 91 15.63 1.56 -14.13
CA GLU A 91 16.26 2.77 -14.65
C GLU A 91 17.00 3.45 -13.48
N GLY A 92 18.30 3.15 -13.32
CA GLY A 92 19.15 3.71 -12.29
C GLY A 92 20.60 3.26 -12.46
N ASP A 93 21.47 3.66 -11.55
CA ASP A 93 22.92 3.54 -11.68
C ASP A 93 23.51 2.32 -10.92
N LYS A 94 22.70 1.53 -10.20
CA LYS A 94 23.19 0.38 -9.43
C LYS A 94 23.56 -0.80 -10.34
N ASP A 95 24.64 -1.48 -10.01
CA ASP A 95 25.05 -2.71 -10.68
C ASP A 95 24.22 -3.90 -10.16
N LEU A 96 23.27 -4.35 -10.96
CA LEU A 96 22.38 -5.46 -10.60
C LEU A 96 23.08 -6.84 -10.59
N ALA A 97 24.35 -6.94 -10.96
CA ALA A 97 25.18 -8.12 -10.73
C ALA A 97 25.83 -8.09 -9.34
N ASN A 98 25.86 -6.93 -8.68
CA ASN A 98 26.43 -6.75 -7.35
C ASN A 98 25.34 -6.98 -6.27
N LYS A 99 25.62 -7.88 -5.33
CA LYS A 99 24.69 -8.22 -4.26
C LYS A 99 24.40 -7.05 -3.33
N ASP A 100 25.39 -6.22 -3.00
CA ASP A 100 25.25 -5.09 -2.10
C ASP A 100 24.35 -4.00 -2.72
N ASP A 101 24.46 -3.82 -4.05
CA ASP A 101 23.61 -2.90 -4.81
C ASP A 101 22.14 -3.39 -4.85
N ILE A 102 21.93 -4.70 -5.01
CA ILE A 102 20.60 -5.31 -4.93
C ILE A 102 20.01 -5.12 -3.52
N GLU A 103 20.76 -5.39 -2.46
CA GLU A 103 20.28 -5.19 -1.09
C GLU A 103 19.98 -3.70 -0.79
N THR A 104 20.73 -2.79 -1.38
CA THR A 104 20.48 -1.36 -1.30
C THR A 104 19.18 -1.00 -2.02
N LEU A 105 18.98 -1.51 -3.23
CA LEU A 105 17.75 -1.32 -3.99
C LEU A 105 16.51 -1.87 -3.26
N GLU A 106 16.60 -3.07 -2.66
CA GLU A 106 15.54 -3.66 -1.84
C GLU A 106 15.13 -2.74 -0.67
N LYS A 107 16.12 -2.11 0.00
CA LYS A 107 15.88 -1.16 1.10
C LYS A 107 15.21 0.13 0.60
N GLU A 108 15.64 0.66 -0.53
CA GLU A 108 15.07 1.86 -1.13
C GLU A 108 13.64 1.64 -1.59
N ILE A 109 13.35 0.49 -2.22
CA ILE A 109 11.98 0.07 -2.57
C ILE A 109 11.12 -0.03 -1.31
N SER A 110 11.62 -0.70 -0.27
CA SER A 110 10.91 -0.86 1.00
C SER A 110 10.57 0.49 1.62
N LYS A 111 11.55 1.39 1.70
CA LYS A 111 11.37 2.74 2.22
C LYS A 111 10.34 3.55 1.42
N LYS A 112 10.40 3.46 0.09
CA LYS A 112 9.44 4.14 -0.79
C LYS A 112 8.01 3.64 -0.57
N ILE A 113 7.81 2.33 -0.46
CA ILE A 113 6.50 1.73 -0.18
C ILE A 113 6.01 2.15 1.21
N GLU A 114 6.88 2.21 2.21
CA GLU A 114 6.56 2.68 3.56
C GLU A 114 6.06 4.13 3.55
N GLU A 115 6.79 5.03 2.88
CA GLU A 115 6.42 6.44 2.72
C GLU A 115 5.08 6.61 1.97
N ASP A 116 4.88 5.86 0.87
CA ASP A 116 3.66 5.92 0.08
C ASP A 116 2.45 5.35 0.85
N THR A 117 2.68 4.30 1.66
CA THR A 117 1.65 3.74 2.54
C THR A 117 1.25 4.74 3.63
N MET A 118 2.21 5.44 4.24
CA MET A 118 1.92 6.47 5.24
C MET A 118 1.12 7.61 4.63
N LYS A 119 1.53 8.13 3.46
CA LYS A 119 0.80 9.18 2.74
C LYS A 119 -0.64 8.76 2.40
N LEU A 120 -0.83 7.50 2.01
CA LEU A 120 -2.15 6.97 1.73
C LEU A 120 -3.04 6.95 2.99
N ILE A 121 -2.49 6.53 4.15
CA ILE A 121 -3.21 6.52 5.43
C ILE A 121 -3.55 7.97 5.86
N GLU A 122 -2.63 8.91 5.72
CA GLU A 122 -2.88 10.32 5.99
C GLU A 122 -4.00 10.86 5.10
N LYS A 123 -3.97 10.57 3.80
CA LYS A 123 -5.05 10.94 2.87
C LYS A 123 -6.40 10.31 3.27
N CYS A 124 -6.42 9.06 3.72
CA CYS A 124 -7.63 8.41 4.25
C CYS A 124 -8.14 9.13 5.50
N ARG A 125 -7.25 9.55 6.39
CA ARG A 125 -7.57 10.32 7.60
C ARG A 125 -8.19 11.67 7.24
N ASP A 126 -7.58 12.43 6.32
CA ASP A 126 -8.06 13.75 5.88
C ASP A 126 -9.44 13.68 5.24
N LEU A 127 -9.73 12.59 4.55
CA LEU A 127 -11.02 12.33 3.92
C LEU A 127 -12.03 11.64 4.85
N SER A 128 -11.63 11.30 6.07
CA SER A 128 -12.45 10.55 7.03
C SER A 128 -13.02 9.25 6.44
N ILE A 129 -12.20 8.49 5.73
CA ILE A 129 -12.57 7.20 5.12
C ILE A 129 -11.60 6.10 5.51
N GLU A 130 -12.09 4.86 5.61
CA GLU A 130 -11.29 3.69 5.97
C GLU A 130 -11.54 2.54 4.98
N PRO A 131 -10.88 2.55 3.80
CA PRO A 131 -11.12 1.56 2.76
C PRO A 131 -10.32 0.26 2.95
N ILE A 132 -9.46 0.17 3.98
CA ILE A 132 -8.53 -0.95 4.19
C ILE A 132 -9.16 -2.05 5.03
N GLY A 133 -10.05 -1.70 5.99
CA GLY A 133 -10.67 -2.62 6.94
C GLY A 133 -9.81 -2.90 8.18
N MET A 134 -8.87 -1.99 8.53
CA MET A 134 -7.98 -2.20 9.67
C MET A 134 -8.68 -2.07 11.03
N PHE A 135 -9.84 -1.42 11.09
CA PHE A 135 -10.61 -1.28 12.32
C PHE A 135 -11.53 -2.48 12.63
N GLU A 136 -11.65 -3.46 11.73
CA GLU A 136 -12.50 -4.63 11.94
C GLU A 136 -12.11 -5.43 13.20
N THR A 137 -10.82 -5.49 13.54
CA THR A 137 -10.35 -6.16 14.77
C THR A 137 -10.77 -5.43 16.05
N LEU A 138 -10.91 -4.10 16.01
CA LEU A 138 -11.46 -3.31 17.10
C LEU A 138 -12.98 -3.48 17.18
N ARG A 139 -13.65 -3.45 16.02
CA ARG A 139 -15.10 -3.63 15.90
C ARG A 139 -15.54 -4.97 16.48
N MET A 140 -14.85 -6.07 16.18
CA MET A 140 -15.14 -7.39 16.73
C MET A 140 -15.00 -7.47 18.27
N ARG A 141 -14.27 -6.57 18.89
CA ARG A 141 -14.09 -6.51 20.36
C ARG A 141 -14.97 -5.47 21.04
N TYR A 142 -15.65 -4.65 20.27
CA TYR A 142 -16.56 -3.66 20.82
C TYR A 142 -17.79 -4.34 21.41
N LYS A 143 -18.23 -3.89 22.58
CA LYS A 143 -19.44 -4.42 23.22
C LYS A 143 -20.66 -3.58 22.83
N GLY A 144 -21.60 -4.21 22.17
CA GLY A 144 -22.80 -3.55 21.65
C GLY A 144 -22.68 -3.18 20.17
N ASP A 145 -23.57 -2.32 19.71
CA ASP A 145 -23.58 -1.85 18.34
C ASP A 145 -22.41 -0.87 18.11
N TRP A 146 -21.73 -1.01 16.97
CA TRP A 146 -20.66 -0.10 16.58
C TRP A 146 -21.26 1.26 16.23
N PRO A 147 -20.92 2.34 16.98
CA PRO A 147 -21.51 3.65 16.73
C PRO A 147 -21.14 4.18 15.34
N GLU A 148 -22.10 4.88 14.74
CA GLU A 148 -21.83 5.65 13.52
C GLU A 148 -20.76 6.71 13.79
N GLY A 149 -19.81 6.89 12.87
CA GLY A 149 -18.72 7.83 13.01
C GLY A 149 -17.56 7.39 13.92
N LEU A 150 -17.68 6.26 14.65
CA LEU A 150 -16.60 5.82 15.55
C LEU A 150 -15.33 5.42 14.79
N THR A 151 -15.45 4.85 13.60
CA THR A 151 -14.29 4.50 12.76
C THR A 151 -13.49 5.74 12.41
N GLU A 152 -14.14 6.80 11.99
CA GLU A 152 -13.56 8.08 11.61
C GLU A 152 -12.90 8.76 12.81
N GLU A 153 -13.57 8.75 13.98
CA GLU A 153 -13.01 9.26 15.23
C GLU A 153 -11.74 8.52 15.63
N LEU A 154 -11.76 7.19 15.56
CA LEU A 154 -10.60 6.36 15.87
C LEU A 154 -9.47 6.57 14.87
N LEU A 155 -9.77 6.69 13.57
CA LEU A 155 -8.80 6.95 12.52
C LEU A 155 -8.10 8.31 12.73
N ALA A 156 -8.85 9.34 13.14
CA ALA A 156 -8.31 10.68 13.38
C ALA A 156 -7.22 10.69 14.46
N LYS A 157 -7.34 9.86 15.49
CA LYS A 157 -6.41 9.80 16.63
C LYS A 157 -5.44 8.60 16.61
N ALA A 158 -5.57 7.71 15.61
CA ALA A 158 -4.75 6.52 15.52
C ALA A 158 -3.29 6.86 15.19
N GLU A 159 -2.37 6.12 15.83
CA GLU A 159 -0.95 6.11 15.49
C GLU A 159 -0.62 4.91 14.62
N PHE A 160 0.24 5.10 13.63
CA PHE A 160 0.64 4.05 12.69
C PHE A 160 2.14 3.84 12.70
N GLU A 161 2.55 2.59 12.83
CA GLU A 161 3.93 2.13 12.64
C GLU A 161 3.92 1.18 11.45
N ILE A 162 4.63 1.55 10.38
CA ILE A 162 4.68 0.79 9.13
C ILE A 162 6.07 0.23 8.98
N THR A 163 6.16 -1.04 8.64
CA THR A 163 7.41 -1.73 8.30
C THR A 163 7.22 -2.47 7.00
N VAL A 164 8.11 -2.25 6.05
CA VAL A 164 8.08 -2.89 4.73
C VAL A 164 9.35 -3.69 4.52
N GLU A 165 9.20 -4.90 4.03
CA GLU A 165 10.31 -5.78 3.61
C GLU A 165 10.10 -6.17 2.16
N THR A 166 11.06 -5.84 1.30
CA THR A 166 11.07 -6.20 -0.11
C THR A 166 12.18 -7.19 -0.39
N LYS A 167 11.87 -8.24 -1.16
CA LYS A 167 12.85 -9.22 -1.64
C LYS A 167 12.74 -9.37 -3.15
N LEU A 168 13.86 -9.13 -3.83
CA LEU A 168 14.00 -9.40 -5.25
C LEU A 168 14.45 -10.85 -5.44
N MET A 169 13.58 -11.69 -6.01
CA MET A 169 13.81 -13.13 -6.20
C MET A 169 14.74 -13.41 -7.38
N SER A 170 14.69 -12.55 -8.38
CA SER A 170 15.58 -12.59 -9.55
C SER A 170 15.60 -11.22 -10.23
N VAL A 171 16.66 -10.98 -10.96
CA VAL A 171 16.73 -9.89 -11.93
C VAL A 171 16.37 -10.50 -13.27
N GLY A 172 15.25 -10.09 -13.87
CA GLY A 172 14.81 -10.55 -15.18
C GLY A 172 15.85 -10.14 -16.27
N ALA A 173 15.64 -10.65 -17.48
CA ALA A 173 16.42 -10.15 -18.63
C ALA A 173 16.04 -8.68 -18.86
N LEU A 174 16.79 -7.78 -18.24
CA LEU A 174 16.61 -6.33 -18.44
C LEU A 174 16.95 -6.00 -19.90
N LYS A 175 16.02 -5.34 -20.57
CA LYS A 175 16.23 -4.84 -21.93
C LYS A 175 16.81 -3.44 -21.89
#